data_b75609727513477f1b5a2d1d8a480d60
#
_entry.id   b75609727513477f1b5a2d1d8a480d60
#
_cell.length_a   1.000
_cell.length_b   1.000
_cell.length_c   1.000
_cell.angle_alpha   90.00
_cell.angle_beta   90.00
_cell.angle_gamma   90.00
#
_symmetry.space_group_name_H-M   'P 1'
#
loop_
_entity.id
_entity.type
_entity.pdbx_description
1 polymer ?
#
loop_
_entity_poly.entity_id
_entity_poly.type
_entity_poly.pdbx_seq_one_letter_code
_entity_poly.pdbx_strand_id
1 'polypeptide(L)'
;MKKNVFKPIACAAIMLFSLTSVQAQSIKESFSAEGRKNWKSEVTVRGNLGIYASGFAVTGGVRIDEKRTLGLMAGKNVNVYTVTHGYTDVNSFSAALYGRRYFHLGERKIFSFYSDLALGAAFVTDLEGAYWVDPVDGVTKKEDISVDKGDVQFYISWQPGVRVRCYKNLHLFLGPTLSSHCLGVHLGIGF
;
A
#
# COMPACT_ATOMS: atom_id res chain seq x y z
N MET A 1 -5.75 10.54 25.61
CA MET A 1 -6.19 9.13 25.47
C MET A 1 -5.87 8.63 24.06
N LYS A 2 -4.74 7.93 23.88
CA LYS A 2 -4.39 7.30 22.58
C LYS A 2 -5.24 6.03 22.43
N LYS A 3 -6.33 6.08 21.68
CA LYS A 3 -7.13 4.89 21.35
C LYS A 3 -6.31 4.01 20.41
N ASN A 4 -5.99 2.80 20.84
CA ASN A 4 -5.29 1.77 20.07
C ASN A 4 -6.12 1.33 18.85
N VAL A 5 -6.02 2.07 17.75
CA VAL A 5 -6.64 1.72 16.46
C VAL A 5 -5.97 0.49 15.82
N PHE A 6 -4.77 0.12 16.28
CA PHE A 6 -4.00 -1.01 15.77
C PHE A 6 -4.63 -2.40 16.01
N LYS A 7 -5.41 -2.59 17.09
CA LYS A 7 -6.00 -3.90 17.41
C LYS A 7 -6.99 -4.42 16.36
N PRO A 8 -7.94 -3.63 15.84
CA PRO A 8 -8.89 -4.14 14.83
C PRO A 8 -8.23 -4.43 13.48
N ILE A 9 -7.19 -3.68 13.09
CA ILE A 9 -6.48 -3.91 11.83
C ILE A 9 -5.66 -5.20 11.89
N ALA A 10 -4.98 -5.46 13.00
CA ALA A 10 -4.25 -6.71 13.21
C ALA A 10 -5.19 -7.93 13.24
N CYS A 11 -6.35 -7.83 13.90
CA CYS A 11 -7.34 -8.91 13.89
C CYS A 11 -7.93 -9.17 12.49
N ALA A 12 -8.22 -8.14 11.71
CA ALA A 12 -8.72 -8.30 10.34
C ALA A 12 -7.65 -8.93 9.41
N ALA A 13 -6.40 -8.53 9.56
CA ALA A 13 -5.28 -9.13 8.83
C ALA A 13 -5.09 -10.61 9.19
N ILE A 14 -5.14 -10.96 10.47
CA ILE A 14 -5.03 -12.35 10.94
C ILE A 14 -6.21 -13.19 10.43
N MET A 15 -7.45 -12.67 10.46
CA MET A 15 -8.60 -13.39 9.91
C MET A 15 -8.51 -13.63 8.40
N LEU A 16 -7.91 -12.72 7.63
CA LEU A 16 -7.69 -12.90 6.19
C LEU A 16 -6.62 -13.95 5.87
N PHE A 17 -5.67 -14.19 6.77
CA PHE A 17 -4.60 -15.18 6.59
C PHE A 17 -4.84 -16.50 7.33
N SER A 18 -5.74 -16.55 8.33
CA SER A 18 -5.95 -17.71 9.21
C SER A 18 -6.92 -18.78 8.68
N LEU A 19 -7.28 -18.77 7.40
CA LEU A 19 -8.19 -19.76 6.85
C LEU A 19 -7.49 -21.10 6.56
N THR A 20 -7.54 -21.99 7.56
CA THR A 20 -7.59 -23.47 7.50
C THR A 20 -6.39 -24.26 6.93
N SER A 21 -6.17 -25.45 7.50
CA SER A 21 -5.19 -26.47 7.10
C SER A 21 -5.17 -26.79 5.59
N VAL A 22 -6.32 -26.77 4.94
CA VAL A 22 -6.47 -26.94 3.48
C VAL A 22 -5.72 -25.88 2.67
N GLN A 23 -5.64 -24.64 3.17
CA GLN A 23 -4.90 -23.57 2.50
C GLN A 23 -3.40 -23.70 2.69
N ALA A 24 -2.94 -24.21 3.83
CA ALA A 24 -1.52 -24.45 4.07
C ALA A 24 -0.96 -25.52 3.12
N GLN A 25 -1.70 -26.58 2.86
CA GLN A 25 -1.34 -27.62 1.89
C GLN A 25 -1.26 -27.04 0.47
N SER A 26 -2.26 -26.28 0.03
CA SER A 26 -2.26 -25.62 -1.28
C SER A 26 -1.12 -24.61 -1.45
N ILE A 27 -0.71 -23.91 -0.38
CA ILE A 27 0.47 -23.05 -0.39
C ILE A 27 1.74 -23.89 -0.58
N LYS A 28 1.91 -24.95 0.19
CA LYS A 28 3.06 -25.84 0.10
C LYS A 28 3.20 -26.43 -1.31
N GLU A 29 2.12 -26.87 -1.92
CA GLU A 29 2.10 -27.38 -3.29
C GLU A 29 2.51 -26.32 -4.31
N SER A 30 2.04 -25.06 -4.16
CA SER A 30 2.41 -23.95 -5.04
C SER A 30 3.91 -23.62 -5.01
N PHE A 31 4.60 -23.89 -3.88
CA PHE A 31 6.05 -23.72 -3.74
C PHE A 31 6.86 -24.98 -4.10
N SER A 32 6.23 -26.08 -4.46
CA SER A 32 6.91 -27.28 -4.98
C SER A 32 7.62 -27.01 -6.30
N ALA A 33 8.52 -27.90 -6.72
CA ALA A 33 9.21 -27.77 -8.00
C ALA A 33 8.24 -27.73 -9.20
N GLU A 34 7.14 -28.50 -9.13
CA GLU A 34 6.10 -28.51 -10.15
C GLU A 34 5.20 -27.27 -10.08
N GLY A 35 4.81 -26.85 -8.89
CA GLY A 35 3.99 -25.65 -8.68
C GLY A 35 4.67 -24.39 -9.22
N ARG A 36 6.00 -24.28 -9.05
CA ARG A 36 6.78 -23.13 -9.56
C ARG A 36 6.78 -22.98 -11.07
N LYS A 37 6.58 -24.06 -11.83
CA LYS A 37 6.46 -24.01 -13.30
C LYS A 37 5.23 -23.24 -13.76
N ASN A 38 4.21 -23.11 -12.91
CA ASN A 38 2.96 -22.41 -13.19
C ASN A 38 2.97 -20.94 -12.73
N TRP A 39 4.07 -20.47 -12.16
CA TRP A 39 4.18 -19.09 -11.72
C TRP A 39 4.15 -18.12 -12.89
N LYS A 40 3.40 -17.02 -12.71
CA LYS A 40 3.27 -15.96 -13.70
C LYS A 40 3.69 -14.63 -13.05
N SER A 41 4.43 -13.82 -13.78
CA SER A 41 4.73 -12.46 -13.34
C SER A 41 3.47 -11.62 -13.33
N GLU A 42 3.40 -10.70 -12.39
CA GLU A 42 2.34 -9.69 -12.29
C GLU A 42 2.96 -8.36 -11.91
N VAL A 43 2.65 -7.32 -12.67
CA VAL A 43 3.08 -5.94 -12.39
C VAL A 43 1.85 -5.08 -12.30
N THR A 44 1.78 -4.20 -11.29
CA THR A 44 0.73 -3.17 -11.22
C THR A 44 1.32 -1.80 -10.92
N VAL A 45 0.71 -0.77 -11.53
CA VAL A 45 1.00 0.63 -11.24
C VAL A 45 -0.28 1.25 -10.72
N ARG A 46 -0.21 1.97 -9.59
CA ARG A 46 -1.36 2.58 -8.91
C ARG A 46 -1.07 4.01 -8.52
N GLY A 47 -2.06 4.87 -8.70
CA GLY A 47 -2.14 6.16 -8.03
C GLY A 47 -2.99 6.03 -6.76
N ASN A 48 -2.55 6.67 -5.68
CA ASN A 48 -3.26 6.77 -4.41
C ASN A 48 -3.65 8.24 -4.20
N LEU A 49 -4.91 8.48 -3.84
CA LEU A 49 -5.44 9.78 -3.49
C LEU A 49 -6.11 9.68 -2.13
N GLY A 50 -5.61 10.41 -1.17
CA GLY A 50 -6.11 10.42 0.21
C GLY A 50 -6.44 11.82 0.70
N ILE A 51 -6.97 11.89 1.91
CA ILE A 51 -7.40 13.16 2.53
C ILE A 51 -6.20 14.08 2.79
N TYR A 52 -5.07 13.50 3.23
CA TYR A 52 -3.83 14.22 3.54
C TYR A 52 -2.60 13.58 2.90
N ALA A 53 -2.81 12.80 1.85
CA ALA A 53 -1.71 12.13 1.17
C ALA A 53 -2.07 11.83 -0.27
N SER A 54 -1.08 11.91 -1.14
CA SER A 54 -1.17 11.43 -2.51
C SER A 54 0.10 10.67 -2.85
N GLY A 55 0.05 9.85 -3.88
CA GLY A 55 1.24 9.13 -4.28
C GLY A 55 0.99 8.14 -5.40
N PHE A 56 2.04 7.43 -5.74
CA PHE A 56 1.95 6.30 -6.65
C PHE A 56 2.77 5.12 -6.12
N ALA A 57 2.37 3.92 -6.51
CA ALA A 57 3.09 2.70 -6.19
C ALA A 57 3.17 1.78 -7.40
N VAL A 58 4.29 1.10 -7.50
CA VAL A 58 4.51 0.01 -8.46
C VAL A 58 4.70 -1.27 -7.65
N THR A 59 3.99 -2.32 -8.03
CA THR A 59 4.20 -3.64 -7.47
C THR A 59 4.68 -4.58 -8.54
N GLY A 60 5.70 -5.38 -8.24
CA GLY A 60 6.19 -6.45 -9.08
C GLY A 60 6.20 -7.75 -8.28
N GLY A 61 5.58 -8.79 -8.81
CA GLY A 61 5.48 -10.04 -8.06
C GLY A 61 5.23 -11.26 -8.94
N VAL A 62 5.11 -12.37 -8.26
CA VAL A 62 4.84 -13.66 -8.85
C VAL A 62 3.49 -14.16 -8.36
N ARG A 63 2.61 -14.45 -9.30
CA ARG A 63 1.36 -15.15 -9.02
C ARG A 63 1.67 -16.61 -8.82
N ILE A 64 1.62 -17.06 -7.57
CA ILE A 64 1.97 -18.43 -7.17
C ILE A 64 0.85 -19.42 -7.46
N ASP A 65 -0.40 -18.95 -7.54
CA ASP A 65 -1.58 -19.69 -7.98
C ASP A 65 -2.64 -18.72 -8.53
N GLU A 66 -3.83 -19.23 -8.85
CA GLU A 66 -4.92 -18.41 -9.37
C GLU A 66 -5.42 -17.33 -8.42
N LYS A 67 -5.17 -17.49 -7.13
CA LYS A 67 -5.74 -16.64 -6.07
C LYS A 67 -4.72 -15.79 -5.33
N ARG A 68 -3.40 -16.06 -5.49
CA ARG A 68 -2.37 -15.42 -4.65
C ARG A 68 -1.19 -14.92 -5.47
N THR A 69 -0.75 -13.72 -5.15
CA THR A 69 0.48 -13.09 -5.67
C THR A 69 1.33 -12.65 -4.49
N LEU A 70 2.63 -12.86 -4.58
CA LEU A 70 3.63 -12.35 -3.63
C LEU A 70 4.67 -11.55 -4.40
N GLY A 71 5.19 -10.49 -3.80
CA GLY A 71 6.18 -9.65 -4.46
C GLY A 71 6.67 -8.47 -3.65
N LEU A 72 7.21 -7.50 -4.39
CA LEU A 72 7.76 -6.26 -3.86
C LEU A 72 6.90 -5.08 -4.31
N MET A 73 6.80 -4.09 -3.45
CA MET A 73 6.17 -2.81 -3.72
C MET A 73 7.20 -1.70 -3.52
N ALA A 74 7.21 -0.74 -4.43
CA ALA A 74 7.92 0.52 -4.28
C ALA A 74 6.95 1.66 -4.60
N GLY A 75 7.02 2.76 -3.85
CA GLY A 75 6.13 3.90 -4.05
C GLY A 75 6.71 5.21 -3.57
N LYS A 76 6.20 6.30 -4.13
CA LYS A 76 6.44 7.65 -3.65
C LYS A 76 5.14 8.19 -3.07
N ASN A 77 5.21 8.78 -1.89
CA ASN A 77 4.07 9.41 -1.22
C ASN A 77 4.44 10.84 -0.86
N VAL A 78 3.46 11.72 -0.95
CA VAL A 78 3.49 13.08 -0.44
C VAL A 78 2.41 13.15 0.62
N ASN A 79 2.81 13.40 1.86
CA ASN A 79 1.90 13.52 3.00
C ASN A 79 1.87 14.96 3.45
N VAL A 80 0.68 15.50 3.68
CA VAL A 80 0.47 16.85 4.16
C VAL A 80 0.30 16.80 5.68
N TYR A 81 1.21 17.42 6.42
CA TYR A 81 1.13 17.54 7.87
C TYR A 81 0.63 18.93 8.23
N THR A 82 -0.34 18.99 9.13
CA THR A 82 -0.77 20.24 9.73
C THR A 82 0.25 20.65 10.78
N VAL A 83 0.75 21.87 10.68
CA VAL A 83 1.64 22.53 11.63
C VAL A 83 0.95 23.75 12.23
N THR A 84 1.55 24.39 13.22
CA THR A 84 0.92 25.51 13.97
C THR A 84 0.55 26.68 13.04
N HIS A 85 1.38 26.96 12.03
CA HIS A 85 1.20 28.09 11.13
C HIS A 85 0.90 27.70 9.68
N GLY A 86 0.35 26.48 9.44
CA GLY A 86 -0.02 26.06 8.10
C GLY A 86 0.11 24.58 7.85
N TYR A 87 0.69 24.22 6.71
CA TYR A 87 0.89 22.84 6.29
C TYR A 87 2.33 22.66 5.80
N THR A 88 2.85 21.47 5.98
CA THR A 88 4.12 21.04 5.39
C THR A 88 3.94 19.75 4.64
N ASP A 89 4.59 19.66 3.49
CA ASP A 89 4.59 18.46 2.66
C ASP A 89 5.80 17.59 3.02
N VAL A 90 5.53 16.34 3.37
CA VAL A 90 6.56 15.34 3.65
C VAL A 90 6.60 14.35 2.50
N ASN A 91 7.67 14.43 1.73
CA ASN A 91 7.94 13.49 0.65
C ASN A 91 8.59 12.22 1.20
N SER A 92 8.06 11.06 0.85
CA SER A 92 8.63 9.79 1.26
C SER A 92 8.66 8.77 0.12
N PHE A 93 9.65 7.88 0.17
CA PHE A 93 9.75 6.70 -0.68
C PHE A 93 9.47 5.46 0.18
N SER A 94 8.55 4.61 -0.25
CA SER A 94 8.24 3.36 0.43
C SER A 94 8.75 2.14 -0.34
N ALA A 95 9.26 1.16 0.42
CA ALA A 95 9.63 -0.15 -0.09
C ALA A 95 9.06 -1.22 0.84
N ALA A 96 8.37 -2.20 0.29
CA ALA A 96 7.65 -3.20 1.08
C ALA A 96 7.58 -4.57 0.38
N LEU A 97 7.44 -5.61 1.18
CA LEU A 97 6.93 -6.90 0.73
C LEU A 97 5.41 -6.79 0.63
N TYR A 98 4.82 -7.34 -0.42
CA TYR A 98 3.37 -7.39 -0.53
C TYR A 98 2.85 -8.78 -0.85
N GLY A 99 1.64 -9.06 -0.34
CA GLY A 99 0.84 -10.21 -0.68
C GLY A 99 -0.53 -9.78 -1.17
N ARG A 100 -0.99 -10.38 -2.27
CA ARG A 100 -2.32 -10.15 -2.85
C ARG A 100 -3.11 -11.44 -2.86
N ARG A 101 -4.37 -11.34 -2.47
CA ARG A 101 -5.34 -12.43 -2.59
C ARG A 101 -6.49 -12.01 -3.47
N TYR A 102 -6.87 -12.89 -4.42
CA TYR A 102 -8.00 -12.72 -5.31
C TYR A 102 -9.17 -13.59 -4.89
N PHE A 103 -10.38 -13.03 -5.05
CA PHE A 103 -11.67 -13.71 -4.89
C PHE A 103 -12.43 -13.53 -6.21
N HIS A 104 -12.36 -14.54 -7.07
CA HIS A 104 -12.95 -14.46 -8.41
C HIS A 104 -14.47 -14.59 -8.35
N LEU A 105 -15.16 -13.77 -9.15
CA LEU A 105 -16.60 -13.80 -9.35
C LEU A 105 -16.90 -14.43 -10.71
N GLY A 106 -17.62 -15.55 -10.66
CA GLY A 106 -18.01 -16.31 -11.86
C GLY A 106 -16.84 -16.99 -12.57
N GLU A 107 -17.18 -17.88 -13.50
CA GLU A 107 -16.22 -18.72 -14.22
C GLU A 107 -15.29 -17.92 -15.14
N ARG A 108 -15.79 -16.86 -15.75
CA ARG A 108 -15.03 -16.02 -16.70
C ARG A 108 -13.95 -15.16 -16.04
N LYS A 109 -13.97 -15.03 -14.70
CA LYS A 109 -13.00 -14.25 -13.90
C LYS A 109 -12.80 -12.80 -14.42
N ILE A 110 -13.84 -12.21 -15.02
CA ILE A 110 -13.78 -10.82 -15.50
C ILE A 110 -13.71 -9.86 -14.31
N PHE A 111 -14.54 -10.12 -13.29
CA PHE A 111 -14.55 -9.39 -12.03
C PHE A 111 -13.94 -10.22 -10.93
N SER A 112 -13.14 -9.60 -10.09
CA SER A 112 -12.58 -10.22 -8.90
C SER A 112 -12.49 -9.19 -7.79
N PHE A 113 -12.86 -9.55 -6.59
CA PHE A 113 -12.38 -8.82 -5.41
C PHE A 113 -10.93 -9.18 -5.17
N TYR A 114 -10.18 -8.27 -4.57
CA TYR A 114 -8.83 -8.55 -4.11
C TYR A 114 -8.57 -7.85 -2.78
N SER A 115 -7.55 -8.33 -2.10
CA SER A 115 -7.02 -7.74 -0.88
C SER A 115 -5.51 -7.77 -0.96
N ASP A 116 -4.87 -6.62 -0.90
CA ASP A 116 -3.43 -6.46 -0.82
C ASP A 116 -3.04 -6.08 0.60
N LEU A 117 -2.00 -6.72 1.10
CA LEU A 117 -1.32 -6.33 2.32
C LEU A 117 0.14 -6.10 1.99
N ALA A 118 0.69 -4.95 2.41
CA ALA A 118 2.11 -4.63 2.26
C ALA A 118 2.71 -4.26 3.61
N LEU A 119 3.94 -4.71 3.85
CA LEU A 119 4.73 -4.46 5.05
C LEU A 119 6.15 -4.08 4.66
N GLY A 120 6.67 -2.98 5.21
CA GLY A 120 8.00 -2.50 4.86
C GLY A 120 8.41 -1.22 5.58
N ALA A 121 9.15 -0.38 4.87
CA ALA A 121 9.64 0.89 5.37
C ALA A 121 9.30 2.03 4.41
N ALA A 122 9.11 3.22 4.97
CA ALA A 122 9.03 4.48 4.25
C ALA A 122 10.20 5.37 4.70
N PHE A 123 10.90 5.93 3.73
CA PHE A 123 12.06 6.78 3.91
C PHE A 123 11.67 8.20 3.59
N VAL A 124 11.82 9.12 4.53
CA VAL A 124 11.57 10.55 4.32
C VAL A 124 12.67 11.13 3.44
N THR A 125 12.30 11.57 2.25
CA THR A 125 13.26 12.07 1.26
C THR A 125 13.38 13.58 1.27
N ASP A 126 12.28 14.28 1.60
CA ASP A 126 12.26 15.73 1.64
C ASP A 126 11.10 16.28 2.47
N LEU A 127 11.27 17.54 2.93
CA LEU A 127 10.31 18.27 3.73
C LEU A 127 10.16 19.67 3.12
N GLU A 128 8.96 20.01 2.69
CA GLU A 128 8.68 21.29 2.05
C GLU A 128 7.69 22.12 2.91
N GLY A 129 7.91 23.43 2.99
CA GLY A 129 6.92 24.38 3.49
C GLY A 129 6.83 24.57 5.00
N ALA A 130 7.74 24.02 5.80
CA ALA A 130 7.72 24.18 7.25
C ALA A 130 8.38 25.50 7.75
N TYR A 131 8.12 26.61 7.07
CA TYR A 131 8.67 27.92 7.46
C TYR A 131 7.56 28.95 7.60
N TRP A 132 7.65 29.79 8.62
CA TRP A 132 6.77 30.93 8.82
C TRP A 132 7.58 32.18 9.24
N VAL A 133 7.04 33.36 8.98
CA VAL A 133 7.67 34.61 9.38
C VAL A 133 7.00 35.08 10.67
N ASP A 134 7.79 35.23 11.73
CA ASP A 134 7.29 35.75 13.01
C ASP A 134 6.85 37.20 12.83
N PRO A 135 5.56 37.53 13.11
CA PRO A 135 5.05 38.88 12.94
C PRO A 135 5.66 39.89 13.91
N VAL A 136 6.33 39.43 14.96
CA VAL A 136 6.89 40.29 15.99
C VAL A 136 8.31 40.75 15.64
N ASP A 137 9.14 39.83 15.19
CA ASP A 137 10.56 40.09 14.86
C ASP A 137 10.89 40.08 13.37
N GLY A 138 9.94 39.65 12.53
CA GLY A 138 10.13 39.50 11.08
C GLY A 138 11.11 38.39 10.66
N VAL A 139 11.52 37.57 11.61
CA VAL A 139 12.48 36.49 11.35
C VAL A 139 11.76 35.25 10.83
N THR A 140 12.29 34.65 9.76
CA THR A 140 11.81 33.34 9.26
C THR A 140 12.22 32.26 10.24
N LYS A 141 11.23 31.58 10.81
CA LYS A 141 11.41 30.45 11.74
C LYS A 141 11.00 29.15 11.06
N LYS A 142 11.71 28.07 11.39
CA LYS A 142 11.34 26.73 10.98
C LYS A 142 10.31 26.18 11.98
N GLU A 143 9.26 25.59 11.48
CA GLU A 143 8.29 24.86 12.30
C GLU A 143 8.88 23.54 12.76
N ASP A 144 8.72 23.19 14.04
CA ASP A 144 9.11 21.89 14.56
C ASP A 144 8.09 20.84 14.15
N ILE A 145 8.51 19.95 13.25
CA ILE A 145 7.76 18.73 12.91
C ILE A 145 8.51 17.54 13.47
N SER A 146 7.76 16.53 13.93
CA SER A 146 8.31 15.31 14.54
C SER A 146 8.95 14.33 13.54
N VAL A 147 9.27 14.80 12.33
CA VAL A 147 9.80 14.01 11.24
C VAL A 147 10.94 14.76 10.60
N ASP A 148 12.09 14.11 10.43
CA ASP A 148 13.27 14.66 9.80
C ASP A 148 13.57 13.99 8.45
N LYS A 149 14.30 14.71 7.59
CA LYS A 149 14.82 14.15 6.34
C LYS A 149 15.80 13.02 6.66
N GLY A 150 15.58 11.87 6.06
CA GLY A 150 16.34 10.66 6.32
C GLY A 150 15.69 9.72 7.33
N ASP A 151 14.60 10.13 7.97
CA ASP A 151 13.86 9.26 8.88
C ASP A 151 13.31 8.03 8.18
N VAL A 152 13.33 6.92 8.90
CA VAL A 152 12.76 5.65 8.47
C VAL A 152 11.55 5.34 9.31
N GLN A 153 10.41 5.24 8.65
CA GLN A 153 9.12 4.96 9.28
C GLN A 153 8.65 3.55 8.91
N PHE A 154 7.95 2.91 9.83
CA PHE A 154 7.30 1.64 9.52
C PHE A 154 6.15 1.86 8.54
N TYR A 155 6.16 1.09 7.45
CA TYR A 155 5.12 1.13 6.42
C TYR A 155 4.25 -0.12 6.49
N ILE A 156 2.95 0.08 6.67
CA ILE A 156 1.92 -0.93 6.52
C ILE A 156 0.81 -0.39 5.62
N SER A 157 0.34 -1.19 4.68
CA SER A 157 -0.75 -0.83 3.79
C SER A 157 -1.69 -2.01 3.59
N TRP A 158 -2.99 -1.74 3.68
CA TRP A 158 -4.05 -2.65 3.28
C TRP A 158 -4.90 -1.99 2.20
N GLN A 159 -4.99 -2.63 1.05
CA GLN A 159 -5.69 -2.12 -0.14
C GLN A 159 -6.66 -3.18 -0.68
N PRO A 160 -7.85 -3.30 -0.09
CA PRO A 160 -8.92 -4.12 -0.68
C PRO A 160 -9.52 -3.41 -1.89
N GLY A 161 -10.13 -4.17 -2.79
CA GLY A 161 -10.76 -3.55 -3.95
C GLY A 161 -11.34 -4.51 -4.96
N VAL A 162 -11.69 -3.95 -6.11
CA VAL A 162 -12.21 -4.66 -7.27
C VAL A 162 -11.19 -4.61 -8.39
N ARG A 163 -10.95 -5.76 -9.00
CA ARG A 163 -10.18 -5.91 -10.22
C ARG A 163 -11.11 -6.25 -11.38
N VAL A 164 -11.01 -5.52 -12.47
CA VAL A 164 -11.75 -5.76 -13.71
C VAL A 164 -10.77 -6.11 -14.83
N ARG A 165 -10.96 -7.24 -15.49
CA ARG A 165 -10.19 -7.61 -16.68
C ARG A 165 -10.76 -6.89 -17.89
N CYS A 166 -10.00 -5.94 -18.45
CA CYS A 166 -10.40 -5.12 -19.59
C CYS A 166 -10.03 -5.78 -20.93
N TYR A 167 -8.82 -6.34 -21.01
CA TYR A 167 -8.33 -6.96 -22.24
C TYR A 167 -7.21 -7.96 -21.91
N LYS A 168 -7.26 -9.19 -22.45
CA LYS A 168 -6.24 -10.24 -22.24
C LYS A 168 -5.67 -10.23 -20.82
N ASN A 169 -4.48 -9.64 -20.65
CA ASN A 169 -3.76 -9.56 -19.37
C ASN A 169 -3.89 -8.17 -18.72
N LEU A 170 -4.60 -7.21 -19.35
CA LEU A 170 -4.78 -5.87 -18.80
C LEU A 170 -5.94 -5.86 -17.81
N HIS A 171 -5.65 -5.38 -16.61
CA HIS A 171 -6.60 -5.29 -15.52
C HIS A 171 -6.64 -3.87 -14.94
N LEU A 172 -7.84 -3.41 -14.58
CA LEU A 172 -8.04 -2.23 -13.77
C LEU A 172 -8.22 -2.63 -12.30
N PHE A 173 -7.68 -1.83 -11.40
CA PHE A 173 -7.76 -1.99 -9.96
C PHE A 173 -8.34 -0.71 -9.36
N LEU A 174 -9.33 -0.86 -8.49
CA LEU A 174 -9.97 0.26 -7.79
C LEU A 174 -10.36 -0.18 -6.39
N GLY A 175 -10.11 0.67 -5.40
CA GLY A 175 -10.56 0.39 -4.04
C GLY A 175 -10.05 1.41 -3.02
N PRO A 176 -10.44 1.25 -1.75
CA PRO A 176 -9.89 2.05 -0.66
C PRO A 176 -8.42 1.69 -0.39
N THR A 177 -7.67 2.68 0.09
CA THR A 177 -6.31 2.54 0.59
C THR A 177 -6.31 2.90 2.07
N LEU A 178 -5.84 1.98 2.89
CA LEU A 178 -5.63 2.14 4.32
C LEU A 178 -4.16 1.86 4.59
N SER A 179 -3.38 2.87 4.85
CA SER A 179 -1.95 2.70 5.16
C SER A 179 -1.52 3.58 6.32
N SER A 180 -0.33 3.35 6.83
CA SER A 180 0.29 4.23 7.83
C SER A 180 0.49 5.67 7.32
N HIS A 181 0.44 5.88 6.00
CA HIS A 181 0.73 7.15 5.36
C HIS A 181 -0.42 7.70 4.50
N CYS A 182 -1.48 6.90 4.25
CA CYS A 182 -2.58 7.32 3.38
C CYS A 182 -3.88 6.65 3.80
N LEU A 183 -4.90 7.46 4.00
CA LEU A 183 -6.30 7.04 4.07
C LEU A 183 -7.02 7.62 2.86
N GLY A 184 -7.43 6.79 1.91
CA GLY A 184 -7.99 7.28 0.66
C GLY A 184 -8.46 6.19 -0.27
N VAL A 185 -8.31 6.43 -1.56
CA VAL A 185 -8.64 5.50 -2.64
C VAL A 185 -7.45 5.29 -3.56
N HIS A 186 -7.41 4.15 -4.21
CA HIS A 186 -6.43 3.89 -5.27
C HIS A 186 -7.12 3.50 -6.57
N LEU A 187 -6.49 3.89 -7.66
CA LEU A 187 -6.79 3.47 -9.01
C LEU A 187 -5.50 2.98 -9.66
N GLY A 188 -5.57 1.85 -10.36
CA GLY A 188 -4.36 1.30 -10.99
C GLY A 188 -4.64 0.41 -12.18
N ILE A 189 -3.56 0.10 -12.87
CA ILE A 189 -3.52 -0.85 -13.98
C ILE A 189 -2.51 -1.95 -13.67
N GLY A 190 -2.78 -3.16 -14.16
CA GLY A 190 -1.87 -4.30 -13.99
C GLY A 190 -1.88 -5.23 -15.19
N PHE A 191 -0.80 -5.97 -15.31
CA PHE A 191 -0.50 -6.87 -16.42
C PHE A 191 -0.08 -8.25 -15.93
#